data_5c72fbbc6eb3c970e5d2c1bfe729bab3
#
_entry.id   5c72fbbc6eb3c970e5d2c1bfe729bab3
#
_cell.length_a   1.000
_cell.length_b   1.000
_cell.length_c   1.000
_cell.angle_alpha   90.00
_cell.angle_beta   90.00
_cell.angle_gamma   90.00
#
_symmetry.space_group_name_H-M   'P 1'
#
loop_
_entity.id
_entity.type
_entity.pdbx_description
1 polymer ?
#
loop_
_entity_poly.entity_id
_entity_poly.type
_entity_poly.pdbx_seq_one_letter_code
_entity_poly.pdbx_strand_id
1 'polypeptide(L)' 'MTRHDLDATGLLCPLPVLKARKRLMALEPGDLLVLRSDDPAAIIDVPHFCAEAGHALLSQRDEAGVAIYEIRKGG' A
#
# COMPACT_ATOMS: atom_id res chain seq x y z
N MET A 1 -3.79 14.57 9.51
CA MET A 1 -3.25 13.45 8.70
C MET A 1 -2.20 12.70 9.51
N THR A 2 -2.35 11.40 9.64
CA THR A 2 -1.43 10.55 10.38
C THR A 2 -0.72 9.60 9.41
N ARG A 3 0.58 9.44 9.59
CA ARG A 3 1.38 8.51 8.79
C ARG A 3 1.49 7.17 9.51
N HIS A 4 1.25 6.10 8.76
CA HIS A 4 1.39 4.72 9.24
C HIS A 4 2.32 3.97 8.31
N ASP A 5 3.16 3.12 8.87
CA ASP A 5 4.10 2.30 8.09
C ASP A 5 3.68 0.84 8.18
N LEU A 6 3.74 0.16 7.04
CA LEU A 6 3.44 -1.28 6.96
C LEU A 6 4.53 -1.96 6.14
N ASP A 7 5.25 -2.86 6.79
CA ASP A 7 6.27 -3.66 6.13
C ASP A 7 5.68 -5.00 5.71
N ALA A 8 5.53 -5.18 4.41
CA ALA A 8 5.05 -6.44 3.82
C ALA A 8 6.16 -7.13 3.02
N THR A 9 7.43 -6.80 3.29
CA THR A 9 8.54 -7.52 2.64
C THR A 9 8.53 -8.98 3.06
N GLY A 10 8.97 -9.86 2.14
CA GLY A 10 8.93 -11.31 2.36
C GLY A 10 7.58 -11.96 2.11
N LEU A 11 6.54 -11.18 1.87
CA LEU A 11 5.21 -11.71 1.59
C LEU A 11 4.94 -11.72 0.08
N LEU A 12 4.26 -12.75 -0.39
CA LEU A 12 3.90 -12.91 -1.80
C LEU A 12 2.42 -12.62 -2.01
N CYS A 13 2.08 -12.27 -3.27
CA CYS A 13 0.69 -12.05 -3.69
C CYS A 13 -0.19 -13.23 -3.22
N PRO A 14 -1.37 -12.95 -2.64
CA PRO A 14 -2.02 -11.64 -2.52
C PRO A 14 -1.81 -10.95 -1.17
N LEU A 15 -0.84 -11.42 -0.36
CA LEU A 15 -0.71 -10.99 1.03
C LEU A 15 -0.37 -9.49 1.19
N PRO A 16 0.51 -8.88 0.38
CA PRO A 16 0.78 -7.45 0.53
C PRO A 16 -0.48 -6.59 0.41
N VAL A 17 -1.31 -6.86 -0.59
CA VAL A 17 -2.56 -6.13 -0.79
C VAL A 17 -3.55 -6.40 0.33
N LEU A 18 -3.68 -7.65 0.78
CA LEU A 18 -4.60 -7.99 1.86
C LEU A 18 -4.21 -7.31 3.16
N LYS A 19 -2.91 -7.25 3.47
CA LYS A 19 -2.43 -6.54 4.65
C LYS A 19 -2.68 -5.04 4.55
N ALA A 20 -2.41 -4.46 3.38
CA ALA A 20 -2.67 -3.05 3.15
C ALA A 20 -4.15 -2.72 3.31
N ARG A 21 -5.01 -3.54 2.74
CA ARG A 21 -6.46 -3.38 2.85
C ARG A 21 -6.91 -3.39 4.30
N LYS A 22 -6.46 -4.37 5.06
CA LYS A 22 -6.83 -4.50 6.47
C LYS A 22 -6.37 -3.27 7.26
N ARG A 23 -5.14 -2.81 7.01
CA ARG A 23 -4.60 -1.66 7.71
C ARG A 23 -5.35 -0.37 7.35
N LEU A 24 -5.67 -0.18 6.08
CA LEU A 24 -6.41 1.00 5.62
C LEU A 24 -7.80 1.07 6.21
N MET A 25 -8.45 -0.08 6.43
CA MET A 25 -9.77 -0.10 7.06
C MET A 25 -9.76 0.47 8.47
N ALA A 26 -8.63 0.43 9.15
CA ALA A 26 -8.48 0.95 10.50
C ALA A 26 -8.04 2.42 10.54
N LEU A 27 -7.76 3.02 9.39
CA LEU A 27 -7.30 4.40 9.31
C LEU A 27 -8.45 5.36 9.03
N GLU A 28 -8.22 6.63 9.33
CA GLU A 28 -9.16 7.71 9.03
C GLU A 28 -8.96 8.20 7.59
N PRO A 29 -10.02 8.68 6.92
CA PRO A 29 -9.86 9.29 5.60
C PRO A 29 -8.82 10.41 5.64
N GLY A 30 -7.91 10.40 4.66
CA GLY A 30 -6.81 11.36 4.60
C GLY A 30 -5.52 10.88 5.25
N ASP A 31 -5.58 9.82 6.05
CA ASP A 31 -4.36 9.24 6.63
C ASP A 31 -3.49 8.63 5.55
N LEU A 32 -2.18 8.63 5.79
CA LEU A 32 -1.19 8.11 4.86
C LEU A 32 -0.69 6.73 5.32
N LEU A 33 -0.72 5.76 4.42
CA LEU A 33 -0.10 4.46 4.63
C LEU A 33 1.12 4.34 3.73
N VAL A 34 2.27 4.06 4.32
CA VAL A 34 3.50 3.78 3.59
C VAL A 34 3.71 2.27 3.61
N LEU A 35 3.49 1.64 2.47
CA LEU A 35 3.57 0.19 2.30
C LEU A 35 4.87 -0.18 1.63
N ARG A 36 5.59 -1.16 2.19
CA ARG A 36 6.79 -1.73 1.56
C ARG A 36 6.50 -3.16 1.14
N SER A 37 6.89 -3.50 -0.08
CA SER A 37 6.77 -4.87 -0.60
C SER A 37 7.90 -5.16 -1.57
N ASP A 38 8.43 -6.38 -1.51
CA ASP A 38 9.42 -6.86 -2.47
C ASP A 38 8.82 -7.87 -3.46
N ASP A 39 7.50 -8.05 -3.43
CA ASP A 39 6.81 -8.94 -4.37
C ASP A 39 6.61 -8.21 -5.70
N PRO A 40 7.12 -8.76 -6.83
CA PRO A 40 6.91 -8.14 -8.14
C PRO A 40 5.45 -7.95 -8.53
N ALA A 41 4.57 -8.83 -8.10
CA ALA A 41 3.15 -8.72 -8.41
C ALA A 41 2.50 -7.50 -7.75
N ALA A 42 3.03 -7.02 -6.63
CA ALA A 42 2.50 -5.86 -5.94
C ALA A 42 2.60 -4.58 -6.79
N ILE A 43 3.55 -4.53 -7.72
CA ILE A 43 3.72 -3.37 -8.60
C ILE A 43 2.46 -3.12 -9.42
N ILE A 44 1.74 -4.19 -9.77
CA ILE A 44 0.48 -4.10 -10.51
C ILE A 44 -0.71 -4.14 -9.54
N ASP A 45 -0.65 -5.00 -8.54
CA ASP A 45 -1.78 -5.25 -7.64
C ASP A 45 -2.10 -4.05 -6.74
N VAL A 46 -1.08 -3.35 -6.24
CA VAL A 46 -1.31 -2.22 -5.33
C VAL A 46 -2.00 -1.05 -6.03
N PRO A 47 -1.55 -0.59 -7.21
CA PRO A 47 -2.28 0.47 -7.93
C PRO A 47 -3.71 0.07 -8.27
N HIS A 48 -3.91 -1.17 -8.69
CA HIS A 48 -5.23 -1.68 -9.03
C HIS A 48 -6.16 -1.68 -7.80
N PHE A 49 -5.66 -2.17 -6.69
CA PHE A 49 -6.41 -2.17 -5.43
C PHE A 49 -6.78 -0.74 -5.01
N CYS A 50 -5.83 0.20 -5.07
CA CYS A 50 -6.11 1.59 -4.69
C CYS A 50 -7.22 2.19 -5.55
N ALA A 51 -7.17 1.95 -6.86
CA ALA A 51 -8.18 2.46 -7.77
C ALA A 51 -9.56 1.87 -7.47
N GLU A 52 -9.63 0.57 -7.23
CA GLU A 52 -10.92 -0.08 -6.95
C GLU A 52 -11.50 0.29 -5.60
N ALA A 53 -10.65 0.44 -4.58
CA ALA A 53 -11.11 0.73 -3.23
C ALA A 53 -11.30 2.22 -2.96
N GLY A 54 -10.95 3.10 -3.92
CA GLY A 54 -11.12 4.53 -3.76
C GLY A 54 -10.04 5.20 -2.94
N HIS A 55 -8.85 4.60 -2.86
CA HIS A 55 -7.70 5.22 -2.21
C HIS A 55 -6.82 5.90 -3.25
N ALA A 56 -6.04 6.91 -2.82
CA ALA A 56 -5.13 7.63 -3.71
C ALA A 56 -3.71 7.08 -3.56
N LEU A 57 -3.15 6.59 -4.65
CA LEU A 57 -1.74 6.21 -4.69
C LEU A 57 -0.93 7.46 -5.02
N LEU A 58 -0.25 8.02 -4.02
CA LEU A 58 0.46 9.29 -4.15
C LEU A 58 1.83 9.11 -4.78
N SER A 59 2.52 8.02 -4.47
CA SER A 59 3.83 7.74 -5.05
C SER A 59 4.11 6.24 -5.01
N GLN A 60 5.01 5.83 -5.91
CA GLN A 60 5.49 4.47 -6.00
C GLN A 60 6.94 4.56 -6.45
N ARG A 61 7.85 4.00 -5.65
CA ARG A 61 9.28 4.03 -5.97
C ARG A 61 9.94 2.73 -5.55
N ASP A 62 11.08 2.43 -6.15
CA ASP A 62 11.87 1.26 -5.82
C ASP A 62 13.14 1.69 -5.12
N GLU A 63 13.46 1.05 -3.99
CA GLU A 63 14.70 1.28 -3.25
C GLU A 63 15.32 -0.08 -2.97
N ALA A 64 16.40 -0.40 -3.71
CA ALA A 64 17.17 -1.62 -3.53
C ALA A 64 16.30 -2.90 -3.58
N GLY A 65 15.37 -2.96 -4.55
CA GLY A 65 14.51 -4.13 -4.74
C GLY A 65 13.25 -4.14 -3.88
N VAL A 66 13.06 -3.12 -3.05
CA VAL A 66 11.83 -2.97 -2.26
C VAL A 66 11.02 -1.83 -2.83
N ALA A 67 9.78 -2.11 -3.23
CA ALA A 67 8.86 -1.07 -3.70
C ALA A 67 8.20 -0.40 -2.50
N ILE A 68 8.14 0.93 -2.54
CA ILE A 68 7.56 1.74 -1.48
C ILE A 68 6.38 2.51 -2.07
N TYR A 69 5.20 2.27 -1.49
CA TYR A 69 3.94 2.87 -1.95
C TYR A 69 3.42 3.83 -0.89
N GLU A 70 3.12 5.07 -1.30
CA GLU A 70 2.46 6.02 -0.41
C GLU A 70 1.00 6.11 -0.81
N ILE A 71 0.13 5.66 0.09
CA ILE A 71 -1.30 5.53 -0.15
C ILE A 71 -2.05 6.42 0.82
N ARG A 72 -2.87 7.35 0.30
CA ARG A 72 -3.75 8.15 1.12
C ARG A 72 -5.12 7.48 1.17
N LYS A 73 -5.61 7.25 2.39
CA LYS A 73 -6.92 6.62 2.55
C LYS A 73 -8.01 7.51 1.99
N GLY A 74 -8.85 6.91 1.14
CA GLY A 74 -10.03 7.55 0.60
C GLY A 74 -11.18 7.60 1.61
N GLY A 75 -12.08 8.48 1.34
CA GLY A 75 -13.27 8.65 2.16
C GLY A 75 -14.33 7.61 1.89
#